data_45348ccbaeede7e6ad990a61f199495b
#
_entry.id   45348ccbaeede7e6ad990a61f199495b
#
_cell.length_a   1.000
_cell.length_b   1.000
_cell.length_c   1.000
_cell.angle_alpha   90.00
_cell.angle_beta   90.00
_cell.angle_gamma   90.00
#
_symmetry.space_group_name_H-M   'P 1'
#
loop_
_entity.id
_entity.type
_entity.pdbx_description
1 polymer ?
#
loop_
_entity_poly.entity_id
_entity_poly.type
_entity_poly.pdbx_seq_one_letter_code
_entity_poly.pdbx_strand_id
1 'polypeptide(L)'
;MRGWKGDAVIVLSSEEKELRYAHRIGLPVVNLGGGSAKSYGVPRVMVNHHKAGRMAADHLLGRGLRHLAFFGWQDLWYSDQRQMGFIGRAREAGVECEVLLRTSRLESNQNWPQRIASLTRWLVSLPRPVGIFAVQDYRAQFLIEACQEAGLRIPADIAVVGMDNNEAVCDHLAPTLSSVSRSSQKVGWEAAALLDRILRGMKLPLEDVLIDPDGVVARQSTAMQYSENPVVQNALDYMRERLREQFNISAVAEHSKASKRTLEMRFRESLGSSPHSFLTKLRVQRAEHLLGLPQKLSIGEIANQCGFGTATTFYAAFRRVTGQSPASFRRQSGRPDRDRVSDPLMWAAARSGPRSMTLLGSGPARKGSRSRP
;
A
#
# COMPACT_ATOMS: atom_id res chain seq x y z
N MET A 1 -1.05 -19.41 26.66
CA MET A 1 -2.22 -19.15 27.56
C MET A 1 -2.24 -19.93 28.85
N ARG A 2 -1.41 -20.96 29.07
CA ARG A 2 -1.31 -21.61 30.38
C ARG A 2 -0.79 -20.64 31.44
N GLY A 3 -1.56 -20.40 32.52
CA GLY A 3 -1.22 -19.48 33.62
C GLY A 3 -1.61 -18.01 33.41
N TRP A 4 -2.24 -17.67 32.30
CA TRP A 4 -2.77 -16.33 32.06
C TRP A 4 -4.07 -16.12 32.89
N LYS A 5 -4.19 -14.95 33.55
CA LYS A 5 -5.30 -14.65 34.48
C LYS A 5 -6.21 -13.51 33.98
N GLY A 6 -6.23 -13.22 32.68
CA GLY A 6 -7.13 -12.19 32.14
C GLY A 6 -8.57 -12.69 31.96
N ASP A 7 -9.51 -11.76 31.88
CA ASP A 7 -10.94 -12.07 31.76
C ASP A 7 -11.38 -12.34 30.31
N ALA A 8 -10.63 -11.83 29.33
CA ALA A 8 -10.97 -11.92 27.90
C ALA A 8 -9.74 -11.70 27.01
N VAL A 9 -9.79 -12.09 25.73
CA VAL A 9 -8.66 -11.97 24.79
C VAL A 9 -9.11 -11.42 23.45
N ILE A 10 -8.34 -10.47 22.89
CA ILE A 10 -8.38 -10.13 21.48
C ILE A 10 -7.17 -10.78 20.82
N VAL A 11 -7.39 -11.57 19.77
CA VAL A 11 -6.34 -12.29 19.04
C VAL A 11 -6.28 -11.87 17.58
N LEU A 12 -5.11 -11.97 16.99
CA LEU A 12 -4.92 -11.91 15.54
C LEU A 12 -4.38 -13.27 15.10
N SER A 13 -5.27 -14.22 14.82
CA SER A 13 -4.89 -15.57 14.43
C SER A 13 -5.58 -16.02 13.16
N SER A 14 -4.84 -16.78 12.35
CA SER A 14 -5.33 -17.47 11.15
C SER A 14 -5.33 -18.99 11.33
N GLU A 15 -4.80 -19.48 12.44
CA GLU A 15 -4.61 -20.91 12.69
C GLU A 15 -5.85 -21.55 13.34
N GLU A 16 -6.42 -22.52 12.67
CA GLU A 16 -7.57 -23.31 13.17
C GLU A 16 -7.33 -23.86 14.57
N LYS A 17 -6.13 -24.40 14.80
CA LYS A 17 -5.75 -25.00 16.09
C LYS A 17 -5.84 -24.00 17.23
N GLU A 18 -5.38 -22.78 17.03
CA GLU A 18 -5.41 -21.72 18.03
C GLU A 18 -6.84 -21.25 18.31
N LEU A 19 -7.65 -21.05 17.27
CA LEU A 19 -9.03 -20.58 17.39
C LEU A 19 -9.91 -21.65 18.07
N ARG A 20 -9.78 -22.92 17.69
CA ARG A 20 -10.48 -24.02 18.39
C ARG A 20 -10.04 -24.16 19.83
N TYR A 21 -8.77 -23.93 20.14
CA TYR A 21 -8.30 -23.93 21.53
C TYR A 21 -8.92 -22.77 22.31
N ALA A 22 -8.90 -21.55 21.78
CA ALA A 22 -9.50 -20.38 22.39
C ALA A 22 -11.00 -20.59 22.70
N HIS A 23 -11.76 -21.14 21.75
CA HIS A 23 -13.18 -21.48 21.94
C HIS A 23 -13.39 -22.51 23.06
N ARG A 24 -12.54 -23.56 23.14
CA ARG A 24 -12.65 -24.66 24.10
C ARG A 24 -12.37 -24.28 25.54
N ILE A 25 -11.47 -23.29 25.77
CA ILE A 25 -11.10 -22.87 27.12
C ILE A 25 -12.17 -22.01 27.81
N GLY A 26 -13.27 -21.68 27.10
CA GLY A 26 -14.39 -20.91 27.64
C GLY A 26 -14.09 -19.46 27.97
N LEU A 27 -12.91 -18.93 27.60
CA LEU A 27 -12.64 -17.50 27.71
C LEU A 27 -13.32 -16.71 26.59
N PRO A 28 -13.89 -15.54 26.90
CA PRO A 28 -14.36 -14.62 25.88
C PRO A 28 -13.21 -14.23 24.95
N VAL A 29 -13.39 -14.48 23.64
CA VAL A 29 -12.36 -14.21 22.61
C VAL A 29 -12.98 -13.50 21.44
N VAL A 30 -12.30 -12.47 20.92
CA VAL A 30 -12.60 -11.83 19.63
C VAL A 30 -11.38 -11.97 18.73
N ASN A 31 -11.57 -12.43 17.49
CA ASN A 31 -10.49 -12.59 16.52
C ASN A 31 -10.49 -11.47 15.47
N LEU A 32 -9.32 -10.89 15.21
CA LEU A 32 -9.08 -9.89 14.13
C LEU A 32 -8.50 -10.52 12.86
N GLY A 33 -8.23 -11.83 12.88
CA GLY A 33 -7.58 -12.55 11.79
C GLY A 33 -8.53 -12.92 10.66
N GLY A 34 -8.10 -12.70 9.42
CA GLY A 34 -8.83 -13.02 8.19
C GLY A 34 -8.18 -14.13 7.35
N GLY A 35 -7.25 -14.92 7.89
CA GLY A 35 -6.56 -15.97 7.12
C GLY A 35 -7.42 -17.17 6.75
N SER A 36 -8.48 -17.47 7.52
CA SER A 36 -9.42 -18.55 7.27
C SER A 36 -10.83 -18.04 6.99
N ALA A 37 -11.57 -18.70 6.12
CA ALA A 37 -13.00 -18.46 5.90
C ALA A 37 -13.84 -18.82 7.13
N LYS A 38 -13.40 -19.79 7.95
CA LYS A 38 -14.12 -20.31 9.11
C LYS A 38 -13.72 -19.56 10.38
N SER A 39 -14.73 -19.17 11.19
CA SER A 39 -14.52 -18.52 12.50
C SER A 39 -14.20 -19.52 13.62
N TYR A 40 -14.50 -20.79 13.43
CA TYR A 40 -14.37 -21.86 14.43
C TYR A 40 -15.06 -21.56 15.78
N GLY A 41 -16.20 -20.83 15.71
CA GLY A 41 -16.99 -20.45 16.89
C GLY A 41 -16.45 -19.23 17.64
N VAL A 42 -15.42 -18.57 17.14
CA VAL A 42 -14.86 -17.33 17.70
C VAL A 42 -15.40 -16.13 16.91
N PRO A 43 -16.05 -15.16 17.57
CA PRO A 43 -16.50 -13.92 16.92
C PRO A 43 -15.35 -13.16 16.26
N ARG A 44 -15.59 -12.59 15.09
CA ARG A 44 -14.56 -11.86 14.34
C ARG A 44 -14.95 -10.43 14.06
N VAL A 45 -13.95 -9.56 14.13
CA VAL A 45 -14.02 -8.17 13.63
C VAL A 45 -12.85 -7.96 12.69
N MET A 46 -13.12 -7.61 11.44
CA MET A 46 -12.08 -7.46 10.43
C MET A 46 -12.44 -6.41 9.38
N VAL A 47 -11.44 -5.99 8.61
CA VAL A 47 -11.72 -5.12 7.46
C VAL A 47 -12.51 -5.89 6.39
N ASN A 48 -13.39 -5.17 5.65
CA ASN A 48 -14.06 -5.71 4.48
C ASN A 48 -13.05 -5.87 3.34
N HIS A 49 -12.47 -7.08 3.24
CA HIS A 49 -11.43 -7.40 2.26
C HIS A 49 -11.90 -7.29 0.82
N HIS A 50 -13.14 -7.70 0.52
CA HIS A 50 -13.71 -7.57 -0.81
C HIS A 50 -13.81 -6.09 -1.23
N LYS A 51 -14.31 -5.24 -0.35
CA LYS A 51 -14.40 -3.80 -0.60
C LYS A 51 -13.01 -3.16 -0.76
N ALA A 52 -12.01 -3.62 0.01
CA ALA A 52 -10.63 -3.17 -0.15
C ALA A 52 -10.07 -3.47 -1.56
N GLY A 53 -10.34 -4.66 -2.09
CA GLY A 53 -9.97 -5.00 -3.47
C GLY A 53 -10.64 -4.09 -4.50
N ARG A 54 -11.94 -3.84 -4.35
CA ARG A 54 -12.67 -2.91 -5.23
C ARG A 54 -12.07 -1.50 -5.19
N MET A 55 -11.74 -0.98 -4.00
CA MET A 55 -11.13 0.36 -3.84
C MET A 55 -9.76 0.45 -4.50
N ALA A 56 -8.94 -0.59 -4.42
CA ALA A 56 -7.65 -0.64 -5.13
C ALA A 56 -7.84 -0.59 -6.65
N ALA A 57 -8.81 -1.33 -7.19
CA ALA A 57 -9.16 -1.30 -8.61
C ALA A 57 -9.67 0.09 -9.04
N ASP A 58 -10.62 0.67 -8.28
CA ASP A 58 -11.13 2.03 -8.56
C ASP A 58 -10.02 3.07 -8.59
N HIS A 59 -9.07 2.98 -7.66
CA HIS A 59 -7.92 3.89 -7.63
C HIS A 59 -7.06 3.78 -8.89
N LEU A 60 -6.73 2.57 -9.34
CA LEU A 60 -5.91 2.35 -10.53
C LEU A 60 -6.65 2.71 -11.83
N LEU A 61 -7.93 2.34 -11.94
CA LEU A 61 -8.79 2.72 -13.06
C LEU A 61 -8.96 4.24 -13.13
N GLY A 62 -9.13 4.91 -11.98
CA GLY A 62 -9.18 6.37 -11.89
C GLY A 62 -7.89 7.07 -12.33
N ARG A 63 -6.75 6.36 -12.38
CA ARG A 63 -5.50 6.82 -12.99
C ARG A 63 -5.45 6.63 -14.50
N GLY A 64 -6.48 6.03 -15.10
CA GLY A 64 -6.57 5.76 -16.53
C GLY A 64 -5.89 4.46 -16.98
N LEU A 65 -5.51 3.60 -16.05
CA LEU A 65 -4.92 2.30 -16.37
C LEU A 65 -5.97 1.35 -16.96
N ARG A 66 -5.59 0.62 -18.01
CA ARG A 66 -6.43 -0.35 -18.74
C ARG A 66 -5.86 -1.77 -18.71
N HIS A 67 -4.72 -1.96 -18.07
CA HIS A 67 -4.19 -3.27 -17.72
C HIS A 67 -4.02 -3.32 -16.22
N LEU A 68 -4.60 -4.32 -15.60
CA LEU A 68 -4.53 -4.52 -14.16
C LEU A 68 -3.93 -5.88 -13.84
N ALA A 69 -3.29 -5.98 -12.68
CA ALA A 69 -2.77 -7.25 -12.19
C ALA A 69 -2.93 -7.34 -10.67
N PHE A 70 -3.09 -8.57 -10.17
CA PHE A 70 -3.16 -8.87 -8.75
C PHE A 70 -2.00 -9.76 -8.33
N PHE A 71 -1.35 -9.41 -7.23
CA PHE A 71 -0.29 -10.20 -6.63
C PHE A 71 -0.66 -10.58 -5.20
N GLY A 72 -0.90 -11.87 -4.94
CA GLY A 72 -1.44 -12.32 -3.67
C GLY A 72 -1.00 -13.70 -3.22
N TRP A 73 -1.70 -14.19 -2.19
CA TRP A 73 -1.55 -15.52 -1.62
C TRP A 73 -2.64 -16.45 -2.12
N GLN A 74 -2.30 -17.70 -2.39
CA GLN A 74 -3.23 -18.75 -2.82
C GLN A 74 -3.97 -19.41 -1.64
N ASP A 75 -3.34 -19.40 -0.46
CA ASP A 75 -3.74 -20.19 0.70
C ASP A 75 -4.32 -19.35 1.87
N LEU A 76 -4.69 -18.09 1.59
CA LEU A 76 -5.22 -17.17 2.60
C LEU A 76 -6.53 -16.52 2.17
N TRP A 77 -7.59 -16.78 2.91
CA TRP A 77 -8.94 -16.31 2.60
C TRP A 77 -9.04 -14.79 2.37
N TYR A 78 -8.36 -13.96 3.15
CA TYR A 78 -8.38 -12.52 2.93
C TYR A 78 -7.79 -12.12 1.56
N SER A 79 -6.83 -12.91 1.06
CA SER A 79 -6.25 -12.70 -0.26
C SER A 79 -7.28 -13.00 -1.36
N ASP A 80 -8.04 -14.10 -1.21
CA ASP A 80 -9.10 -14.48 -2.15
C ASP A 80 -10.19 -13.40 -2.19
N GLN A 81 -10.60 -12.88 -1.03
CA GLN A 81 -11.59 -11.81 -0.95
C GLN A 81 -11.12 -10.51 -1.61
N ARG A 82 -9.85 -10.12 -1.38
CA ARG A 82 -9.24 -8.94 -2.03
C ARG A 82 -9.15 -9.13 -3.54
N GLN A 83 -8.74 -10.31 -3.98
CA GLN A 83 -8.68 -10.70 -5.39
C GLN A 83 -10.06 -10.63 -6.05
N MET A 84 -11.08 -11.25 -5.43
CA MET A 84 -12.44 -11.25 -5.96
C MET A 84 -12.98 -9.83 -6.12
N GLY A 85 -12.78 -8.97 -5.14
CA GLY A 85 -13.20 -7.57 -5.20
C GLY A 85 -12.47 -6.80 -6.30
N PHE A 86 -11.17 -7.00 -6.43
CA PHE A 86 -10.32 -6.34 -7.42
C PHE A 86 -10.66 -6.76 -8.85
N ILE A 87 -10.71 -8.07 -9.13
CA ILE A 87 -11.04 -8.61 -10.44
C ILE A 87 -12.49 -8.30 -10.81
N GLY A 88 -13.42 -8.42 -9.85
CA GLY A 88 -14.83 -8.08 -10.09
C GLY A 88 -14.98 -6.64 -10.57
N ARG A 89 -14.28 -5.71 -9.92
CA ARG A 89 -14.33 -4.29 -10.32
C ARG A 89 -13.63 -4.01 -11.65
N ALA A 90 -12.50 -4.68 -11.92
CA ALA A 90 -11.82 -4.60 -13.22
C ALA A 90 -12.75 -5.07 -14.35
N ARG A 91 -13.44 -6.22 -14.17
CA ARG A 91 -14.40 -6.77 -15.14
C ARG A 91 -15.57 -5.83 -15.39
N GLU A 92 -16.13 -5.21 -14.35
CA GLU A 92 -17.18 -4.18 -14.48
C GLU A 92 -16.75 -2.99 -15.35
N ALA A 93 -15.45 -2.68 -15.34
CA ALA A 93 -14.86 -1.61 -16.15
C ALA A 93 -14.42 -2.08 -17.56
N GLY A 94 -14.64 -3.35 -17.91
CA GLY A 94 -14.20 -3.93 -19.19
C GLY A 94 -12.68 -4.12 -19.28
N VAL A 95 -11.99 -4.26 -18.14
CA VAL A 95 -10.53 -4.37 -18.07
C VAL A 95 -10.13 -5.79 -17.66
N GLU A 96 -9.21 -6.38 -18.41
CA GLU A 96 -8.59 -7.67 -18.08
C GLU A 96 -7.64 -7.52 -16.88
N CYS A 97 -7.53 -8.59 -16.09
CA CYS A 97 -6.71 -8.62 -14.90
C CYS A 97 -5.85 -9.90 -14.86
N GLU A 98 -4.54 -9.72 -14.93
CA GLU A 98 -3.57 -10.78 -14.71
C GLU A 98 -3.46 -11.12 -13.22
N VAL A 99 -3.18 -12.39 -12.89
CA VAL A 99 -3.10 -12.85 -11.50
C VAL A 99 -1.83 -13.65 -11.26
N LEU A 100 -1.06 -13.24 -10.26
CA LEU A 100 0.04 -14.04 -9.74
C LEU A 100 -0.24 -14.40 -8.27
N LEU A 101 -0.43 -15.68 -8.00
CA LEU A 101 -0.57 -16.20 -6.64
C LEU A 101 0.68 -16.96 -6.22
N ARG A 102 1.02 -16.84 -4.95
CA ARG A 102 2.11 -17.58 -4.30
C ARG A 102 1.57 -18.29 -3.07
N THR A 103 2.13 -19.44 -2.74
CA THR A 103 1.86 -20.09 -1.46
C THR A 103 2.92 -19.72 -0.44
N SER A 104 2.53 -19.62 0.83
CA SER A 104 3.46 -19.37 1.93
C SER A 104 4.57 -20.44 2.00
N ARG A 105 4.22 -21.67 1.64
CA ARG A 105 5.15 -22.82 1.60
C ARG A 105 6.20 -22.69 0.49
N LEU A 106 5.82 -22.20 -0.69
CA LEU A 106 6.78 -21.97 -1.79
C LEU A 106 7.75 -20.85 -1.43
N GLU A 107 7.27 -19.80 -0.78
CA GLU A 107 8.12 -18.69 -0.39
C GLU A 107 9.05 -19.02 0.77
N SER A 108 8.63 -19.85 1.73
CA SER A 108 9.52 -20.29 2.81
C SER A 108 10.72 -21.10 2.32
N ASN A 109 10.58 -21.80 1.18
CA ASN A 109 11.61 -22.62 0.57
C ASN A 109 12.51 -21.88 -0.42
N GLN A 110 12.19 -20.63 -0.78
CA GLN A 110 12.99 -19.82 -1.70
C GLN A 110 13.81 -18.79 -0.94
N ASN A 111 15.08 -18.62 -1.33
CA ASN A 111 15.88 -17.49 -0.88
C ASN A 111 15.45 -16.19 -1.59
N TRP A 112 15.89 -15.06 -1.06
CA TRP A 112 15.56 -13.73 -1.57
C TRP A 112 15.81 -13.57 -3.08
N PRO A 113 17.01 -13.89 -3.64
CA PRO A 113 17.25 -13.75 -5.08
C PRO A 113 16.28 -14.55 -5.95
N GLN A 114 15.93 -15.77 -5.54
CA GLN A 114 14.99 -16.60 -6.29
C GLN A 114 13.57 -16.01 -6.33
N ARG A 115 13.13 -15.41 -5.22
CA ARG A 115 11.83 -14.72 -5.15
C ARG A 115 11.80 -13.54 -6.11
N ILE A 116 12.81 -12.69 -6.06
CA ILE A 116 12.90 -11.51 -6.93
C ILE A 116 12.99 -11.94 -8.40
N ALA A 117 13.87 -12.85 -8.78
CA ALA A 117 14.00 -13.32 -10.16
C ALA A 117 12.68 -13.87 -10.74
N SER A 118 11.88 -14.56 -9.93
CA SER A 118 10.59 -15.06 -10.38
C SER A 118 9.54 -13.96 -10.56
N LEU A 119 9.57 -12.92 -9.72
CA LEU A 119 8.73 -11.74 -9.88
C LEU A 119 9.14 -10.91 -11.08
N THR A 120 10.43 -10.68 -11.27
CA THR A 120 10.99 -9.95 -12.41
C THR A 120 10.50 -10.54 -13.75
N ARG A 121 10.54 -11.86 -13.91
CA ARG A 121 10.03 -12.52 -15.12
C ARG A 121 8.55 -12.24 -15.37
N TRP A 122 7.72 -12.30 -14.34
CA TRP A 122 6.30 -11.98 -14.45
C TRP A 122 6.08 -10.51 -14.78
N LEU A 123 6.76 -9.58 -14.09
CA LEU A 123 6.63 -8.14 -14.33
C LEU A 123 7.02 -7.75 -15.76
N VAL A 124 8.06 -8.38 -16.32
CA VAL A 124 8.51 -8.13 -17.70
C VAL A 124 7.49 -8.62 -18.72
N SER A 125 6.74 -9.68 -18.44
CA SER A 125 5.71 -10.22 -19.37
C SER A 125 4.41 -9.43 -19.39
N LEU A 126 4.16 -8.54 -18.40
CA LEU A 126 2.93 -7.78 -18.33
C LEU A 126 2.86 -6.68 -19.41
N PRO A 127 1.66 -6.41 -19.98
CA PRO A 127 1.45 -5.25 -20.85
C PRO A 127 1.69 -3.95 -20.07
N ARG A 128 2.14 -2.90 -20.76
CA ARG A 128 2.46 -1.62 -20.12
C ARG A 128 1.67 -0.48 -20.74
N PRO A 129 1.26 0.53 -19.95
CA PRO A 129 1.36 0.62 -18.48
C PRO A 129 0.37 -0.31 -17.76
N VAL A 130 0.77 -0.88 -16.61
CA VAL A 130 -0.07 -1.78 -15.81
C VAL A 130 -0.18 -1.31 -14.37
N GLY A 131 -1.37 -1.46 -13.77
CA GLY A 131 -1.62 -1.23 -12.36
C GLY A 131 -1.65 -2.54 -11.58
N ILE A 132 -0.82 -2.67 -10.56
CA ILE A 132 -0.74 -3.90 -9.74
C ILE A 132 -1.25 -3.62 -8.34
N PHE A 133 -2.22 -4.43 -7.90
CA PHE A 133 -2.61 -4.49 -6.50
C PHE A 133 -1.87 -5.64 -5.81
N ALA A 134 -0.96 -5.28 -4.91
CA ALA A 134 -0.31 -6.23 -4.02
C ALA A 134 -1.19 -6.44 -2.78
N VAL A 135 -1.41 -7.69 -2.42
CA VAL A 135 -2.32 -8.07 -1.33
C VAL A 135 -1.99 -7.45 0.02
N GLN A 136 -0.72 -7.03 0.25
CA GLN A 136 -0.21 -6.38 1.46
C GLN A 136 0.95 -5.45 1.10
N ASP A 137 1.23 -4.45 1.94
CA ASP A 137 2.33 -3.50 1.73
C ASP A 137 3.70 -4.20 1.68
N TYR A 138 3.93 -5.19 2.53
CA TYR A 138 5.15 -6.01 2.47
C TYR A 138 5.30 -6.77 1.16
N ARG A 139 4.19 -7.14 0.51
CA ARG A 139 4.22 -7.78 -0.80
C ARG A 139 4.53 -6.77 -1.91
N ALA A 140 4.02 -5.55 -1.76
CA ALA A 140 4.35 -4.46 -2.67
C ALA A 140 5.84 -4.10 -2.64
N GLN A 141 6.51 -4.23 -1.50
CA GLN A 141 7.95 -4.04 -1.40
C GLN A 141 8.71 -4.96 -2.37
N PHE A 142 8.39 -6.26 -2.40
CA PHE A 142 9.02 -7.21 -3.34
C PHE A 142 8.80 -6.83 -4.81
N LEU A 143 7.58 -6.31 -5.14
CA LEU A 143 7.32 -5.83 -6.50
C LEU A 143 8.18 -4.62 -6.86
N ILE A 144 8.34 -3.67 -5.93
CA ILE A 144 9.15 -2.46 -6.15
C ILE A 144 10.61 -2.85 -6.37
N GLU A 145 11.16 -3.75 -5.57
CA GLU A 145 12.53 -4.25 -5.71
C GLU A 145 12.73 -5.01 -7.04
N ALA A 146 11.78 -5.86 -7.40
CA ALA A 146 11.84 -6.59 -8.68
C ALA A 146 11.72 -5.63 -9.89
N CYS A 147 10.95 -4.55 -9.79
CA CYS A 147 10.90 -3.50 -10.80
C CYS A 147 12.25 -2.78 -10.93
N GLN A 148 12.90 -2.47 -9.82
CA GLN A 148 14.21 -1.82 -9.81
C GLN A 148 15.28 -2.70 -10.48
N GLU A 149 15.32 -3.99 -10.17
CA GLU A 149 16.21 -4.95 -10.81
C GLU A 149 15.96 -5.10 -12.33
N ALA A 150 14.68 -5.03 -12.73
CA ALA A 150 14.28 -5.11 -14.14
C ALA A 150 14.47 -3.80 -14.92
N GLY A 151 14.85 -2.69 -14.27
CA GLY A 151 14.90 -1.37 -14.87
C GLY A 151 13.51 -0.81 -15.23
N LEU A 152 12.43 -1.31 -14.60
CA LEU A 152 11.06 -0.87 -14.81
C LEU A 152 10.76 0.36 -13.95
N ARG A 153 10.16 1.36 -14.56
CA ARG A 153 9.88 2.65 -13.91
C ARG A 153 8.55 2.60 -13.15
N ILE A 154 8.59 2.94 -11.87
CA ILE A 154 7.38 3.12 -11.06
C ILE A 154 7.17 4.63 -10.84
N PRO A 155 5.99 5.18 -11.17
CA PRO A 155 4.78 4.52 -11.69
C PRO A 155 4.69 4.45 -13.22
N ALA A 156 5.69 4.86 -14.00
CA ALA A 156 5.56 5.06 -15.45
C ALA A 156 5.18 3.78 -16.22
N ASP A 157 5.88 2.69 -15.95
CA ASP A 157 5.62 1.39 -16.58
C ASP A 157 4.68 0.54 -15.71
N ILE A 158 4.84 0.61 -14.40
CA ILE A 158 4.08 -0.18 -13.41
C ILE A 158 3.65 0.73 -12.26
N ALA A 159 2.34 0.88 -12.06
CA ALA A 159 1.78 1.53 -10.87
C ALA A 159 1.48 0.46 -9.80
N VAL A 160 1.86 0.70 -8.54
CA VAL A 160 1.71 -0.28 -7.46
C VAL A 160 0.83 0.29 -6.34
N VAL A 161 -0.18 -0.49 -5.93
CA VAL A 161 -0.99 -0.24 -4.74
C VAL A 161 -0.81 -1.39 -3.76
N GLY A 162 -0.57 -1.08 -2.50
CA GLY A 162 -0.54 -2.03 -1.40
C GLY A 162 -1.85 -2.07 -0.62
N MET A 163 -1.82 -2.77 0.50
CA MET A 163 -2.89 -2.83 1.48
C MET A 163 -2.30 -2.87 2.88
N ASP A 164 -2.95 -2.22 3.80
CA ASP A 164 -2.77 -2.05 5.24
C ASP A 164 -2.38 -0.61 5.63
N ASN A 165 -1.82 0.18 4.71
CA ASN A 165 -1.26 1.51 4.93
C ASN A 165 -0.30 1.55 6.11
N ASN A 166 0.64 0.60 6.13
CA ASN A 166 1.69 0.57 7.12
C ASN A 166 2.73 1.66 6.81
N GLU A 167 2.71 2.76 7.57
CA GLU A 167 3.58 3.92 7.35
C GLU A 167 5.07 3.55 7.41
N ALA A 168 5.45 2.59 8.27
CA ALA A 168 6.83 2.09 8.37
C ALA A 168 7.31 1.38 7.09
N VAL A 169 6.40 0.94 6.23
CA VAL A 169 6.71 0.37 4.92
C VAL A 169 6.48 1.41 3.83
N CYS A 170 5.27 1.98 3.79
CA CYS A 170 4.83 2.83 2.69
C CYS A 170 5.68 4.08 2.49
N ASP A 171 6.10 4.73 3.59
CA ASP A 171 6.81 6.01 3.55
C ASP A 171 8.33 5.84 3.37
N HIS A 172 8.87 4.63 3.58
CA HIS A 172 10.30 4.34 3.46
C HIS A 172 10.69 3.64 2.16
N LEU A 173 9.72 3.25 1.33
CA LEU A 173 9.99 2.73 0.00
C LEU A 173 10.33 3.87 -0.99
N ALA A 174 11.10 3.54 -2.02
CA ALA A 174 11.43 4.45 -3.11
C ALA A 174 11.03 3.81 -4.46
N PRO A 175 9.92 4.26 -5.07
CA PRO A 175 9.01 5.34 -4.65
C PRO A 175 8.13 4.96 -3.44
N THR A 176 7.64 5.97 -2.69
CA THR A 176 6.70 5.77 -1.58
C THR A 176 5.42 5.10 -2.06
N LEU A 177 4.90 4.14 -1.26
CA LEU A 177 3.85 3.22 -1.68
C LEU A 177 2.44 3.76 -1.38
N SER A 178 1.62 3.85 -2.42
CA SER A 178 0.16 4.04 -2.29
C SER A 178 -0.47 2.78 -1.72
N SER A 179 -1.38 2.91 -0.76
CA SER A 179 -1.95 1.76 -0.08
C SER A 179 -3.39 1.98 0.36
N VAL A 180 -4.19 0.93 0.36
CA VAL A 180 -5.54 0.93 0.92
C VAL A 180 -5.45 0.87 2.44
N SER A 181 -6.11 1.81 3.13
CA SER A 181 -6.10 1.87 4.59
C SER A 181 -7.02 0.81 5.21
N ARG A 182 -6.48 0.04 6.17
CA ARG A 182 -7.20 -1.03 6.87
C ARG A 182 -8.25 -0.55 7.87
N SER A 183 -8.32 0.74 8.18
CA SER A 183 -9.15 1.23 9.30
C SER A 183 -8.81 0.55 10.64
N SER A 184 -7.52 0.28 10.89
CA SER A 184 -7.06 -0.52 12.04
C SER A 184 -7.58 -0.03 13.37
N GLN A 185 -7.70 1.30 13.53
CA GLN A 185 -8.24 1.91 14.74
C GLN A 185 -9.72 1.56 14.94
N LYS A 186 -10.54 1.62 13.88
CA LYS A 186 -11.96 1.25 13.92
C LYS A 186 -12.14 -0.23 14.19
N VAL A 187 -11.31 -1.09 13.55
CA VAL A 187 -11.32 -2.53 13.79
C VAL A 187 -11.01 -2.84 15.25
N GLY A 188 -9.99 -2.19 15.83
CA GLY A 188 -9.64 -2.36 17.24
C GLY A 188 -10.74 -1.89 18.18
N TRP A 189 -11.36 -0.75 17.89
CA TRP A 189 -12.47 -0.21 18.67
C TRP A 189 -13.69 -1.14 18.69
N GLU A 190 -14.12 -1.59 17.50
CA GLU A 190 -15.26 -2.51 17.36
C GLU A 190 -14.98 -3.86 18.00
N ALA A 191 -13.73 -4.35 17.94
CA ALA A 191 -13.35 -5.58 18.62
C ALA A 191 -13.45 -5.44 20.14
N ALA A 192 -12.99 -4.33 20.71
CA ALA A 192 -13.12 -4.05 22.13
C ALA A 192 -14.59 -3.90 22.56
N ALA A 193 -15.39 -3.19 21.75
CA ALA A 193 -16.82 -3.03 22.00
C ALA A 193 -17.57 -4.38 21.91
N LEU A 194 -17.19 -5.27 20.97
CA LEU A 194 -17.75 -6.60 20.88
C LEU A 194 -17.37 -7.44 22.10
N LEU A 195 -16.11 -7.37 22.54
CA LEU A 195 -15.62 -8.09 23.70
C LEU A 195 -16.33 -7.65 24.99
N ASP A 196 -16.55 -6.35 25.18
CA ASP A 196 -17.33 -5.81 26.32
C ASP A 196 -18.78 -6.35 26.32
N ARG A 197 -19.43 -6.40 25.15
CA ARG A 197 -20.77 -7.03 25.05
C ARG A 197 -20.78 -8.50 25.43
N ILE A 198 -19.75 -9.25 25.03
CA ILE A 198 -19.58 -10.67 25.40
C ILE A 198 -19.43 -10.81 26.92
N LEU A 199 -18.58 -9.99 27.54
CA LEU A 199 -18.36 -10.00 28.99
C LEU A 199 -19.64 -9.68 29.78
N ARG A 200 -20.54 -8.86 29.22
CA ARG A 200 -21.87 -8.58 29.80
C ARG A 200 -22.91 -9.65 29.53
N GLY A 201 -22.55 -10.76 28.93
CA GLY A 201 -23.46 -11.88 28.63
C GLY A 201 -24.45 -11.60 27.49
N MET A 202 -24.18 -10.62 26.62
CA MET A 202 -25.01 -10.31 25.48
C MET A 202 -24.87 -11.35 24.38
N LYS A 203 -25.94 -11.54 23.57
CA LYS A 203 -25.92 -12.48 22.46
C LYS A 203 -24.86 -12.13 21.42
N LEU A 204 -24.07 -13.12 21.03
CA LEU A 204 -23.02 -12.97 20.01
C LEU A 204 -23.65 -12.73 18.61
N PRO A 205 -23.00 -11.92 17.76
CA PRO A 205 -23.37 -11.84 16.37
C PRO A 205 -23.14 -13.20 15.68
N LEU A 206 -24.04 -13.59 14.80
CA LEU A 206 -23.94 -14.82 14.00
C LEU A 206 -22.91 -14.64 12.85
N GLU A 207 -22.71 -13.43 12.42
CA GLU A 207 -21.85 -13.07 11.29
C GLU A 207 -20.62 -12.28 11.75
N ASP A 208 -19.61 -12.25 10.89
CA ASP A 208 -18.42 -11.44 11.10
C ASP A 208 -18.75 -9.93 11.04
N VAL A 209 -18.17 -9.16 11.93
CA VAL A 209 -18.28 -7.70 11.90
C VAL A 209 -17.24 -7.17 10.90
N LEU A 210 -17.74 -6.69 9.75
CA LEU A 210 -16.90 -6.16 8.68
C LEU A 210 -16.83 -4.64 8.74
N ILE A 211 -15.61 -4.12 8.82
CA ILE A 211 -15.32 -2.68 8.84
C ILE A 211 -14.84 -2.25 7.46
N ASP A 212 -15.47 -1.24 6.89
CA ASP A 212 -15.07 -0.71 5.60
C ASP A 212 -13.68 -0.05 5.66
N PRO A 213 -12.84 -0.22 4.62
CA PRO A 213 -11.59 0.53 4.49
C PRO A 213 -11.83 2.04 4.46
N ASP A 214 -10.90 2.84 4.98
CA ASP A 214 -11.02 4.31 4.98
C ASP A 214 -10.77 4.94 3.60
N GLY A 215 -10.16 4.22 2.66
CA GLY A 215 -9.80 4.72 1.34
C GLY A 215 -8.39 4.34 0.92
N VAL A 216 -7.94 4.90 -0.19
CA VAL A 216 -6.56 4.75 -0.66
C VAL A 216 -5.75 5.98 -0.29
N VAL A 217 -4.68 5.79 0.45
CA VAL A 217 -3.67 6.82 0.68
C VAL A 217 -2.73 6.82 -0.52
N ALA A 218 -2.93 7.80 -1.41
CA ALA A 218 -2.15 7.93 -2.64
C ALA A 218 -0.76 8.50 -2.35
N ARG A 219 0.28 7.84 -2.89
CA ARG A 219 1.68 8.24 -2.80
C ARG A 219 2.35 8.14 -4.17
N GLN A 220 3.69 8.13 -4.21
CA GLN A 220 4.46 8.17 -5.46
C GLN A 220 4.25 6.97 -6.39
N SER A 221 4.01 5.76 -5.85
CA SER A 221 3.88 4.54 -6.65
C SER A 221 2.66 4.52 -7.59
N THR A 222 1.73 5.46 -7.42
CA THR A 222 0.59 5.69 -8.33
C THR A 222 0.41 7.17 -8.70
N ALA A 223 1.42 8.01 -8.48
CA ALA A 223 1.35 9.47 -8.72
C ALA A 223 1.43 9.83 -10.21
N MET A 224 0.77 9.06 -11.07
CA MET A 224 0.76 9.27 -12.51
C MET A 224 -0.66 9.10 -13.06
N GLN A 225 -0.95 9.86 -14.09
CA GLN A 225 -2.18 9.75 -14.87
C GLN A 225 -1.84 9.18 -16.24
N TYR A 226 -2.71 8.34 -16.77
CA TYR A 226 -2.58 7.71 -18.09
C TYR A 226 -3.80 8.06 -18.94
N SER A 227 -3.66 7.96 -20.24
CA SER A 227 -4.75 8.22 -21.19
C SER A 227 -4.66 7.30 -22.40
N GLU A 228 -5.79 6.78 -22.84
CA GLU A 228 -5.90 6.05 -24.12
C GLU A 228 -5.79 6.97 -25.34
N ASN A 229 -6.06 8.26 -25.16
CA ASN A 229 -5.93 9.22 -26.23
C ASN A 229 -4.45 9.51 -26.49
N PRO A 230 -3.90 9.19 -27.68
CA PRO A 230 -2.48 9.32 -27.95
C PRO A 230 -1.97 10.77 -27.85
N VAL A 231 -2.80 11.74 -28.19
CA VAL A 231 -2.45 13.16 -28.05
C VAL A 231 -2.27 13.53 -26.59
N VAL A 232 -3.18 13.05 -25.73
CA VAL A 232 -3.11 13.29 -24.29
C VAL A 232 -1.96 12.52 -23.67
N GLN A 233 -1.76 11.25 -24.07
CA GLN A 233 -0.65 10.44 -23.55
C GLN A 233 0.70 11.06 -23.89
N ASN A 234 0.92 11.46 -25.15
CA ASN A 234 2.16 12.14 -25.56
C ASN A 234 2.38 13.45 -24.78
N ALA A 235 1.30 14.20 -24.50
CA ALA A 235 1.39 15.42 -23.70
C ALA A 235 1.79 15.11 -22.25
N LEU A 236 1.21 14.06 -21.65
CA LEU A 236 1.56 13.62 -20.31
C LEU A 236 3.03 13.20 -20.21
N ASP A 237 3.52 12.45 -21.20
CA ASP A 237 4.90 11.97 -21.24
C ASP A 237 5.87 13.14 -21.41
N TYR A 238 5.62 14.06 -22.34
CA TYR A 238 6.41 15.28 -22.49
C TYR A 238 6.49 16.11 -21.21
N MET A 239 5.33 16.34 -20.55
CA MET A 239 5.28 17.10 -19.30
C MET A 239 6.08 16.43 -18.18
N ARG A 240 6.13 15.10 -18.13
CA ARG A 240 6.85 14.34 -17.10
C ARG A 240 8.36 14.35 -17.35
N GLU A 241 8.78 14.06 -18.55
CA GLU A 241 10.20 14.01 -18.93
C GLU A 241 10.88 15.36 -18.70
N ARG A 242 10.17 16.44 -19.00
CA ARG A 242 10.67 17.82 -18.91
C ARG A 242 10.15 18.60 -17.71
N LEU A 243 9.63 17.93 -16.68
CA LEU A 243 8.98 18.58 -15.54
C LEU A 243 9.87 19.63 -14.84
N ARG A 244 11.19 19.45 -14.91
CA ARG A 244 12.21 20.35 -14.32
C ARG A 244 12.48 21.58 -15.20
N GLU A 245 12.13 21.51 -16.46
CA GLU A 245 12.40 22.56 -17.43
C GLU A 245 11.26 23.59 -17.46
N GLN A 246 11.60 24.79 -17.90
CA GLN A 246 10.60 25.81 -18.20
C GLN A 246 10.11 25.61 -19.63
N PHE A 247 8.88 25.26 -19.80
CA PHE A 247 8.21 25.19 -21.11
C PHE A 247 6.76 25.67 -21.00
N ASN A 248 6.18 26.04 -22.12
CA ASN A 248 4.78 26.46 -22.22
C ASN A 248 3.92 25.37 -22.88
N ILE A 249 2.59 25.52 -22.79
CA ILE A 249 1.63 24.54 -23.36
C ILE A 249 1.71 24.45 -24.88
N SER A 250 2.29 25.46 -25.57
CA SER A 250 2.52 25.38 -27.02
C SER A 250 3.51 24.29 -27.37
N ALA A 251 4.62 24.21 -26.65
CA ALA A 251 5.62 23.16 -26.85
C ALA A 251 5.03 21.75 -26.57
N VAL A 252 4.14 21.63 -25.58
CA VAL A 252 3.43 20.37 -25.31
C VAL A 252 2.51 20.00 -26.48
N ALA A 253 1.77 20.96 -27.03
CA ALA A 253 0.87 20.74 -28.16
C ALA A 253 1.64 20.32 -29.42
N GLU A 254 2.75 21.01 -29.72
CA GLU A 254 3.64 20.69 -30.83
C GLU A 254 4.19 19.26 -30.73
N HIS A 255 4.74 18.89 -29.56
CA HIS A 255 5.23 17.52 -29.31
C HIS A 255 4.12 16.46 -29.47
N SER A 256 2.91 16.78 -29.04
CA SER A 256 1.75 15.91 -29.18
C SER A 256 1.14 15.89 -30.60
N LYS A 257 1.75 16.58 -31.55
CA LYS A 257 1.27 16.73 -32.92
C LYS A 257 -0.19 17.22 -33.01
N ALA A 258 -0.55 18.17 -32.14
CA ALA A 258 -1.91 18.71 -32.04
C ALA A 258 -1.90 20.24 -31.93
N SER A 259 -3.00 20.90 -32.36
CA SER A 259 -3.19 22.30 -32.03
C SER A 259 -3.43 22.48 -30.52
N LYS A 260 -3.14 23.69 -29.99
CA LYS A 260 -3.47 24.00 -28.57
C LYS A 260 -4.95 23.73 -28.25
N ARG A 261 -5.84 24.10 -29.15
CA ARG A 261 -7.29 23.90 -29.01
C ARG A 261 -7.64 22.41 -28.93
N THR A 262 -7.06 21.62 -29.85
CA THR A 262 -7.25 20.15 -29.84
C THR A 262 -6.71 19.54 -28.57
N LEU A 263 -5.50 19.91 -28.13
CA LEU A 263 -4.92 19.43 -26.89
C LEU A 263 -5.79 19.78 -25.69
N GLU A 264 -6.27 21.02 -25.56
CA GLU A 264 -7.15 21.43 -24.45
C GLU A 264 -8.46 20.66 -24.43
N MET A 265 -9.09 20.48 -25.57
CA MET A 265 -10.34 19.73 -25.71
C MET A 265 -10.14 18.28 -25.27
N ARG A 266 -9.17 17.58 -25.88
CA ARG A 266 -8.89 16.17 -25.56
C ARG A 266 -8.44 15.96 -24.12
N PHE A 267 -7.67 16.91 -23.59
CA PHE A 267 -7.22 16.84 -22.20
C PHE A 267 -8.37 16.99 -21.20
N ARG A 268 -9.33 17.89 -21.47
CA ARG A 268 -10.55 18.03 -20.66
C ARG A 268 -11.46 16.81 -20.76
N GLU A 269 -11.64 16.25 -21.97
CA GLU A 269 -12.42 15.03 -22.20
C GLU A 269 -11.83 13.84 -21.45
N SER A 270 -10.51 13.66 -21.50
CA SER A 270 -9.83 12.49 -20.92
C SER A 270 -9.57 12.62 -19.41
N LEU A 271 -9.25 13.82 -18.92
CA LEU A 271 -8.73 14.03 -17.56
C LEU A 271 -9.52 15.07 -16.74
N GLY A 272 -10.59 15.62 -17.27
CA GLY A 272 -11.45 16.60 -16.59
C GLY A 272 -10.75 17.93 -16.25
N SER A 273 -9.55 18.19 -16.78
CA SER A 273 -8.75 19.37 -16.44
C SER A 273 -8.03 19.95 -17.66
N SER A 274 -7.59 21.22 -17.61
CA SER A 274 -6.76 21.78 -18.67
C SER A 274 -5.31 21.29 -18.56
N PRO A 275 -4.54 21.23 -19.68
CA PRO A 275 -3.12 20.88 -19.67
C PRO A 275 -2.30 21.76 -18.73
N HIS A 276 -2.58 23.07 -18.70
CA HIS A 276 -1.91 24.02 -17.80
C HIS A 276 -2.17 23.73 -16.33
N SER A 277 -3.43 23.45 -15.97
CA SER A 277 -3.80 23.12 -14.60
C SER A 277 -3.13 21.80 -14.14
N PHE A 278 -3.09 20.82 -15.03
CA PHE A 278 -2.46 19.54 -14.78
C PHE A 278 -0.94 19.69 -14.57
N LEU A 279 -0.24 20.39 -15.46
CA LEU A 279 1.20 20.68 -15.33
C LEU A 279 1.51 21.41 -14.01
N THR A 280 0.67 22.37 -13.65
CA THR A 280 0.82 23.09 -12.37
C THR A 280 0.72 22.16 -11.18
N LYS A 281 -0.26 21.24 -11.17
CA LYS A 281 -0.40 20.23 -10.10
C LYS A 281 0.82 19.31 -10.02
N LEU A 282 1.33 18.82 -11.16
CA LEU A 282 2.54 17.98 -11.20
C LEU A 282 3.75 18.68 -10.61
N ARG A 283 3.96 19.95 -10.98
CA ARG A 283 5.06 20.78 -10.46
C ARG A 283 4.94 21.02 -8.95
N VAL A 284 3.73 21.25 -8.46
CA VAL A 284 3.47 21.42 -7.02
C VAL A 284 3.68 20.14 -6.26
N GLN A 285 3.20 18.98 -6.73
CA GLN A 285 3.47 17.67 -6.12
C GLN A 285 4.96 17.38 -5.99
N ARG A 286 5.74 17.72 -7.03
CA ARG A 286 7.20 17.62 -6.94
C ARG A 286 7.78 18.54 -5.87
N ALA A 287 7.25 19.76 -5.76
CA ALA A 287 7.70 20.72 -4.74
C ALA A 287 7.35 20.25 -3.32
N GLU A 288 6.20 19.65 -3.09
CA GLU A 288 5.82 19.04 -1.80
C GLU A 288 6.83 17.97 -1.39
N HIS A 289 7.22 17.10 -2.33
CA HIS A 289 8.25 16.10 -2.09
C HIS A 289 9.59 16.74 -1.70
N LEU A 290 10.08 17.74 -2.45
CA LEU A 290 11.34 18.41 -2.17
C LEU A 290 11.32 19.20 -0.86
N LEU A 291 10.17 19.76 -0.48
CA LEU A 291 9.99 20.45 0.80
C LEU A 291 10.02 19.51 2.00
N GLY A 292 9.63 18.25 1.82
CA GLY A 292 9.66 17.21 2.86
C GLY A 292 11.02 16.54 3.07
N LEU A 293 11.98 16.73 2.15
CA LEU A 293 13.31 16.14 2.27
C LEU A 293 14.14 16.83 3.37
N PRO A 294 15.05 16.08 4.04
CA PRO A 294 15.96 16.64 5.06
C PRO A 294 16.91 17.70 4.51
N GLN A 295 17.19 17.65 3.21
CA GLN A 295 18.04 18.62 2.54
C GLN A 295 17.37 20.00 2.48
N LYS A 296 18.03 21.02 3.02
CA LYS A 296 17.50 22.39 3.10
C LYS A 296 17.72 23.18 1.83
N LEU A 297 17.08 22.77 0.72
CA LEU A 297 17.00 23.60 -0.47
C LEU A 297 16.23 24.90 -0.16
N SER A 298 16.68 26.03 -0.67
CA SER A 298 15.91 27.29 -0.60
C SER A 298 14.60 27.17 -1.38
N ILE A 299 13.62 27.99 -1.04
CA ILE A 299 12.34 28.01 -1.77
C ILE A 299 12.53 28.36 -3.25
N GLY A 300 13.50 29.24 -3.54
CA GLY A 300 13.87 29.61 -4.91
C GLY A 300 14.47 28.45 -5.70
N GLU A 301 15.36 27.67 -5.10
CA GLU A 301 15.93 26.47 -5.73
C GLU A 301 14.86 25.41 -5.98
N ILE A 302 13.93 25.22 -5.06
CA ILE A 302 12.79 24.32 -5.27
C ILE A 302 11.91 24.79 -6.43
N ALA A 303 11.61 26.09 -6.49
CA ALA A 303 10.84 26.66 -7.60
C ALA A 303 11.50 26.34 -8.96
N ASN A 304 12.81 26.57 -9.06
CA ASN A 304 13.59 26.28 -10.27
C ASN A 304 13.61 24.78 -10.61
N GLN A 305 13.86 23.91 -9.62
CA GLN A 305 13.85 22.45 -9.81
C GLN A 305 12.47 21.88 -10.17
N CYS A 306 11.41 22.64 -9.94
CA CYS A 306 10.05 22.30 -10.33
C CYS A 306 9.58 22.99 -11.61
N GLY A 307 10.48 23.63 -12.35
CA GLY A 307 10.18 24.26 -13.64
C GLY A 307 9.34 25.54 -13.55
N PHE A 308 9.28 26.20 -12.39
CA PHE A 308 8.66 27.52 -12.25
C PHE A 308 9.66 28.62 -12.64
N GLY A 309 9.20 29.54 -13.50
CA GLY A 309 10.06 30.63 -13.97
C GLY A 309 10.45 31.64 -12.91
N THR A 310 9.61 31.84 -11.89
CA THR A 310 9.86 32.77 -10.77
C THR A 310 9.33 32.20 -9.45
N ALA A 311 9.95 32.65 -8.35
CA ALA A 311 9.46 32.30 -7.00
C ALA A 311 8.01 32.79 -6.79
N THR A 312 7.64 33.94 -7.32
CA THR A 312 6.28 34.52 -7.22
C THR A 312 5.23 33.61 -7.86
N THR A 313 5.49 33.13 -9.09
CA THR A 313 4.60 32.16 -9.78
C THR A 313 4.50 30.85 -8.99
N PHE A 314 5.60 30.40 -8.43
CA PHE A 314 5.62 29.21 -7.58
C PHE A 314 4.76 29.38 -6.31
N TYR A 315 4.94 30.45 -5.57
CA TYR A 315 4.15 30.73 -4.37
C TYR A 315 2.64 30.76 -4.64
N ALA A 316 2.23 31.48 -5.70
CA ALA A 316 0.83 31.56 -6.11
C ALA A 316 0.26 30.19 -6.50
N ALA A 317 1.00 29.41 -7.30
CA ALA A 317 0.60 28.09 -7.74
C ALA A 317 0.51 27.11 -6.56
N PHE A 318 1.51 27.08 -5.69
CA PHE A 318 1.56 26.20 -4.53
C PHE A 318 0.40 26.48 -3.57
N ARG A 319 0.17 27.75 -3.22
CA ARG A 319 -0.96 28.14 -2.36
C ARG A 319 -2.32 27.80 -2.97
N ARG A 320 -2.48 27.99 -4.29
CA ARG A 320 -3.73 27.64 -4.98
C ARG A 320 -4.02 26.13 -4.95
N VAL A 321 -2.97 25.28 -5.06
CA VAL A 321 -3.14 23.82 -5.11
C VAL A 321 -3.23 23.22 -3.72
N THR A 322 -2.42 23.69 -2.74
CA THR A 322 -2.30 23.07 -1.40
C THR A 322 -3.06 23.81 -0.30
N GLY A 323 -3.57 25.02 -0.58
CA GLY A 323 -4.22 25.89 0.41
C GLY A 323 -3.25 26.64 1.33
N GLN A 324 -1.94 26.37 1.29
CA GLN A 324 -0.95 26.96 2.20
C GLN A 324 0.33 27.39 1.48
N SER A 325 1.18 28.16 2.18
CA SER A 325 2.46 28.59 1.60
C SER A 325 3.50 27.47 1.64
N PRO A 326 4.50 27.44 0.69
CA PRO A 326 5.61 26.48 0.73
C PRO A 326 6.38 26.50 2.05
N ALA A 327 6.56 27.68 2.65
CA ALA A 327 7.25 27.81 3.93
C ALA A 327 6.44 27.23 5.10
N SER A 328 5.11 27.37 5.08
CA SER A 328 4.22 26.75 6.07
C SER A 328 4.23 25.23 5.94
N PHE A 329 4.11 24.72 4.72
CA PHE A 329 4.18 23.29 4.42
C PHE A 329 5.48 22.67 4.93
N ARG A 330 6.64 23.28 4.64
CA ARG A 330 7.95 22.82 5.13
C ARG A 330 8.01 22.73 6.66
N ARG A 331 7.46 23.73 7.37
CA ARG A 331 7.45 23.71 8.85
C ARG A 331 6.61 22.57 9.42
N GLN A 332 5.53 22.21 8.73
CA GLN A 332 4.66 21.10 9.15
C GLN A 332 5.29 19.75 8.85
N SER A 333 5.91 19.59 7.66
CA SER A 333 6.59 18.35 7.25
C SER A 333 7.87 18.07 8.05
N GLY A 334 8.54 19.12 8.55
CA GLY A 334 9.77 19.00 9.36
C GLY A 334 9.55 18.85 10.87
N ARG A 335 8.30 18.87 11.34
CA ARG A 335 7.96 18.52 12.73
C ARG A 335 7.76 17.02 12.81
N PRO A 336 8.54 16.29 13.64
CA PRO A 336 8.11 14.95 14.05
C PRO A 336 6.74 15.13 14.69
N ASP A 337 5.77 14.39 14.20
CA ASP A 337 4.39 14.45 14.68
C ASP A 337 4.37 13.91 16.12
N ARG A 338 4.61 14.81 17.10
CA ARG A 338 4.62 14.46 18.53
C ARG A 338 3.24 14.00 19.03
N ASP A 339 2.19 14.30 18.26
CA ASP A 339 0.83 13.87 18.59
C ASP A 339 0.47 12.50 17.97
N ARG A 340 1.31 11.96 17.06
CA ARG A 340 1.16 10.61 16.49
C ARG A 340 1.96 9.52 17.21
N VAL A 341 2.88 9.89 18.11
CA VAL A 341 3.71 8.94 18.88
C VAL A 341 3.20 8.90 20.31
N SER A 342 2.02 8.40 20.50
CA SER A 342 1.51 8.06 21.83
C SER A 342 0.82 6.71 21.85
N ASP A 343 1.50 5.68 21.31
CA ASP A 343 1.15 4.31 21.66
C ASP A 343 2.43 3.50 21.97
N PRO A 344 2.78 3.38 23.27
CA PRO A 344 3.91 2.56 23.69
C PRO A 344 3.79 1.09 23.28
N LEU A 345 2.60 0.62 22.89
CA LEU A 345 2.34 -0.77 22.52
C LEU A 345 2.82 -1.11 21.08
N MET A 346 3.00 -0.12 20.22
CA MET A 346 3.53 -0.35 18.86
C MET A 346 4.99 -0.84 18.86
N TRP A 347 5.78 -0.48 19.89
CA TRP A 347 7.16 -0.91 20.02
C TRP A 347 7.32 -2.36 20.54
N ALA A 348 6.34 -2.88 21.22
CA ALA A 348 6.36 -4.26 21.70
C ALA A 348 6.15 -5.28 20.58
N ALA A 349 5.30 -4.96 19.60
CA ALA A 349 5.02 -5.83 18.45
C ALA A 349 6.19 -5.88 17.44
N ALA A 350 6.96 -4.80 17.30
CA ALA A 350 8.11 -4.75 16.39
C ALA A 350 9.34 -5.53 16.91
N ARG A 351 9.37 -5.89 18.20
CA ARG A 351 10.45 -6.68 18.80
C ARG A 351 10.21 -8.18 18.83
N SER A 352 9.04 -8.66 18.42
CA SER A 352 8.73 -10.08 18.30
C SER A 352 8.91 -10.59 16.87
N GLY A 353 10.05 -10.31 16.27
CA GLY A 353 10.61 -11.14 15.20
C GLY A 353 10.81 -12.56 15.78
N PRO A 354 10.78 -13.64 14.96
CA PRO A 354 10.88 -14.99 15.46
C PRO A 354 12.18 -15.12 16.28
N ARG A 355 12.03 -15.23 17.58
CA ARG A 355 13.14 -15.65 18.44
C ARG A 355 13.51 -17.04 17.97
N SER A 356 14.66 -17.19 17.35
CA SER A 356 15.31 -18.45 17.14
C SER A 356 15.34 -19.19 18.47
N MET A 357 14.56 -20.24 18.57
CA MET A 357 14.58 -21.17 19.66
C MET A 357 15.92 -21.90 19.58
N THR A 358 16.91 -21.41 20.33
CA THR A 358 18.17 -22.10 20.55
C THR A 358 17.82 -23.36 21.34
N LEU A 359 17.79 -24.48 20.66
CA LEU A 359 17.77 -25.79 21.30
C LEU A 359 19.01 -25.90 22.18
N LEU A 360 18.80 -25.87 23.51
CA LEU A 360 19.82 -26.23 24.46
C LEU A 360 20.26 -27.66 24.16
N GLY A 361 21.47 -27.76 23.63
CA GLY A 361 22.11 -29.03 23.34
C GLY A 361 22.19 -29.90 24.62
N SER A 362 21.73 -31.12 24.49
CA SER A 362 21.99 -32.20 25.45
C SER A 362 23.52 -32.36 25.59
N GLY A 363 24.00 -32.10 26.79
CA GLY A 363 25.40 -32.29 27.17
C GLY A 363 25.82 -33.78 27.02
N PRO A 364 27.10 -34.02 26.76
CA PRO A 364 27.58 -35.36 26.48
C PRO A 364 27.57 -36.21 27.75
N ALA A 365 27.00 -37.43 27.64
CA ALA A 365 27.03 -38.46 28.67
C ALA A 365 28.48 -38.86 28.98
N ARG A 366 28.94 -38.64 30.19
CA ARG A 366 30.19 -39.18 30.74
C ARG A 366 30.16 -40.69 30.72
N LYS A 367 30.94 -41.31 29.86
CA LYS A 367 31.31 -42.73 30.01
C LYS A 367 32.22 -42.90 31.21
N GLY A 368 31.69 -43.46 32.26
CA GLY A 368 32.47 -43.97 33.41
C GLY A 368 33.22 -45.24 32.99
N SER A 369 34.53 -45.15 32.97
CA SER A 369 35.41 -46.32 32.94
C SER A 369 35.36 -47.05 34.27
N ARG A 370 35.00 -48.32 34.26
CA ARG A 370 35.42 -49.26 35.32
C ARG A 370 36.16 -50.40 34.67
N SER A 371 37.44 -50.40 35.00
CA SER A 371 38.34 -51.55 34.87
C SER A 371 38.21 -52.46 36.10
N ARG A 372 38.11 -53.75 35.82
CA ARG A 372 38.75 -54.87 36.52
C ARG A 372 37.93 -55.65 37.56
N PRO A 373 38.49 -56.85 37.79
CA PRO A 373 39.53 -57.63 37.11
C PRO A 373 39.01 -58.78 36.27
#